data_678d5899c84e34ae1eff9f17c0ec026d
#
_entry.id   678d5899c84e34ae1eff9f17c0ec026d
#
_cell.length_a   1.000
_cell.length_b   1.000
_cell.length_c   1.000
_cell.angle_alpha   90.00
_cell.angle_beta   90.00
_cell.angle_gamma   90.00
#
_symmetry.space_group_name_H-M   'P 1'
#
loop_
_entity.id
_entity.type
_entity.pdbx_description
1 polymer ?
#
loop_
_entity_poly.entity_id
_entity_poly.type
_entity_poly.pdbx_seq_one_letter_code
_entity_poly.pdbx_strand_id
1 'polypeptide(L)'
;MENTMLRKMKDDWEEYFFGSDTGEKELFESVTDMEANSQWIPGISSREIRLEAIDGRPMFIQDEMRKYHLDDEDLVDETANLGTDLLIYTGVPTSSAAFRTHELVRNTAMDGIYAVAKLNGAALGRMTRSKYCECMNAAFEVARGTSLGLMRYGKLSGLQSGADGGYMIMPISKLMDISAESLSGRFGDIELRTGYNTHGLTYAVWLLPDAQNRLIEMYQDAIIRSGLDSQYPINFMPAALFQSSDTKSSCAILDPCFILPSGASLRFAEGVRIKHLRRSGRSEGIDLFAAEASNIFAKFEASVAAIAELSGIKIYNAENCLVGLCNKYGISKKYGDAAREEVSRISCGETYISAHDLYIAMSECIAEAERSNARATVVNKIEESLMKIVQIRDFSEFDVGGLVSWSNSQTAA
;
A
#
# COMPACT_ATOMS: atom_id res chain seq x y z
N MET A 1 19.86 -3.66 -20.36
CA MET A 1 18.73 -3.80 -19.42
C MET A 1 18.23 -2.40 -19.16
N GLU A 2 17.10 -2.06 -19.79
CA GLU A 2 16.49 -0.75 -19.57
C GLU A 2 16.03 -0.64 -18.12
N ASN A 3 16.37 0.47 -17.54
CA ASN A 3 15.95 0.88 -16.19
C ASN A 3 14.43 0.89 -16.10
N THR A 4 13.85 -0.21 -15.69
CA THR A 4 12.40 -0.38 -15.41
C THR A 4 11.96 0.40 -14.15
N MET A 5 12.72 1.39 -13.75
CA MET A 5 12.78 1.85 -12.38
C MET A 5 11.95 3.07 -12.06
N LEU A 6 11.42 3.73 -13.04
CA LEU A 6 10.56 4.88 -12.82
C LEU A 6 9.12 4.49 -13.07
N ARG A 7 8.48 3.87 -12.11
CA ARG A 7 7.04 3.78 -12.10
C ARG A 7 6.46 5.16 -11.82
N LYS A 8 5.93 5.81 -12.81
CA LYS A 8 5.03 6.94 -12.56
C LYS A 8 3.72 6.39 -12.03
N MET A 9 3.45 6.61 -10.76
CA MET A 9 2.13 6.42 -10.19
C MET A 9 1.23 7.55 -10.70
N LYS A 10 0.19 7.21 -11.42
CA LYS A 10 -0.62 8.22 -12.13
C LYS A 10 -1.43 9.16 -11.23
N ASP A 11 -1.45 8.96 -9.94
CA ASP A 11 -2.32 9.68 -9.00
C ASP A 11 -1.62 10.40 -7.86
N ASP A 12 -0.36 10.08 -7.61
CA ASP A 12 0.46 10.79 -6.67
C ASP A 12 1.43 11.66 -7.47
N TRP A 13 1.25 12.93 -7.41
CA TRP A 13 1.95 13.90 -8.25
C TRP A 13 3.39 14.14 -7.82
N GLU A 14 3.79 13.64 -6.65
CA GLU A 14 5.15 13.78 -6.12
C GLU A 14 5.71 12.41 -5.77
N GLU A 15 6.23 11.71 -6.77
CA GLU A 15 6.71 10.36 -6.61
C GLU A 15 8.20 10.28 -6.81
N TYR A 16 8.83 9.65 -5.84
CA TYR A 16 10.23 9.31 -5.89
C TYR A 16 10.33 7.79 -6.04
N PHE A 17 11.00 7.35 -7.10
CA PHE A 17 11.25 5.95 -7.35
C PHE A 17 12.74 5.69 -7.30
N PHE A 18 13.10 4.62 -6.64
CA PHE A 18 14.46 4.16 -6.50
C PHE A 18 14.53 2.70 -6.93
N GLY A 19 15.59 2.35 -7.61
CA GLY A 19 15.82 1.00 -8.08
C GLY A 19 17.14 0.44 -7.60
N SER A 20 17.44 -0.81 -7.96
CA SER A 20 18.59 -1.57 -7.49
C SER A 20 19.97 -0.94 -7.76
N ASP A 21 20.10 -0.10 -8.78
CA ASP A 21 21.43 0.34 -9.22
C ASP A 21 21.94 1.60 -8.51
N THR A 22 21.05 2.38 -7.86
CA THR A 22 21.42 3.64 -7.19
C THR A 22 20.61 3.90 -5.95
N GLY A 23 19.68 3.02 -5.62
CA GLY A 23 18.44 3.42 -4.98
C GLY A 23 18.37 3.31 -3.47
N GLU A 24 19.17 2.48 -2.80
CA GLU A 24 18.95 2.26 -1.36
C GLU A 24 19.27 3.51 -0.55
N LYS A 25 20.43 4.10 -0.81
CA LYS A 25 20.86 5.32 -0.15
C LYS A 25 19.92 6.49 -0.43
N GLU A 26 19.56 6.67 -1.70
CA GLU A 26 18.66 7.72 -2.13
C GLU A 26 17.26 7.53 -1.55
N LEU A 27 16.77 6.29 -1.44
CA LEU A 27 15.51 6.00 -0.79
C LEU A 27 15.53 6.41 0.69
N PHE A 28 16.56 6.02 1.43
CA PHE A 28 16.72 6.40 2.83
C PHE A 28 16.88 7.92 3.00
N GLU A 29 17.65 8.58 2.14
CA GLU A 29 17.79 10.04 2.12
C GLU A 29 16.45 10.73 1.86
N SER A 30 15.65 10.24 0.90
CA SER A 30 14.33 10.78 0.61
C SER A 30 13.34 10.63 1.78
N VAL A 31 13.36 9.50 2.46
CA VAL A 31 12.52 9.29 3.65
C VAL A 31 12.95 10.22 4.78
N THR A 32 14.26 10.36 5.01
CA THR A 32 14.81 11.23 6.04
C THR A 32 14.49 12.71 5.74
N ASP A 33 14.61 13.14 4.49
CA ASP A 33 14.25 14.49 4.06
C ASP A 33 12.74 14.74 4.25
N MET A 34 11.90 13.80 3.85
CA MET A 34 10.46 13.90 4.06
C MET A 34 10.11 14.03 5.55
N GLU A 35 10.76 13.27 6.42
CA GLU A 35 10.56 13.37 7.88
C GLU A 35 11.06 14.69 8.45
N ALA A 36 12.21 15.17 8.00
CA ALA A 36 12.76 16.46 8.41
C ALA A 36 11.85 17.64 8.03
N ASN A 37 11.13 17.50 6.91
CA ASN A 37 10.14 18.49 6.44
C ASN A 37 8.70 18.15 6.88
N SER A 38 8.54 17.27 7.87
CA SER A 38 7.25 16.87 8.45
C SER A 38 7.08 17.43 9.85
N GLN A 39 5.89 17.92 10.15
CA GLN A 39 5.50 18.38 11.47
C GLN A 39 4.18 17.75 11.88
N TRP A 40 4.17 17.11 13.05
CA TRP A 40 2.95 16.62 13.68
C TRP A 40 2.35 17.69 14.60
N ILE A 41 1.09 18.02 14.38
CA ILE A 41 0.35 19.05 15.09
C ILE A 41 -0.79 18.42 15.88
N PRO A 42 -0.65 18.25 17.21
CA PRO A 42 -1.70 17.67 18.05
C PRO A 42 -2.76 18.68 18.43
N GLY A 43 -3.90 18.18 18.91
CA GLY A 43 -4.91 18.98 19.58
C GLY A 43 -5.76 19.87 18.69
N ILE A 44 -5.83 19.61 17.39
CA ILE A 44 -6.69 20.35 16.48
C ILE A 44 -8.15 20.06 16.81
N SER A 45 -8.88 21.04 17.28
CA SER A 45 -10.32 20.90 17.55
C SER A 45 -11.09 20.67 16.26
N SER A 46 -11.81 19.55 16.18
CA SER A 46 -12.58 19.19 14.97
C SER A 46 -13.63 20.23 14.62
N ARG A 47 -14.18 20.94 15.62
CA ARG A 47 -15.20 22.00 15.41
C ARG A 47 -14.64 23.29 14.83
N GLU A 48 -13.34 23.50 14.97
CA GLU A 48 -12.67 24.71 14.51
C GLU A 48 -12.14 24.58 13.08
N ILE A 49 -12.09 23.35 12.54
CA ILE A 49 -11.62 23.11 11.17
C ILE A 49 -12.58 23.74 10.17
N ARG A 50 -12.01 24.45 9.20
CA ARG A 50 -12.73 24.97 8.04
C ARG A 50 -12.00 24.60 6.76
N LEU A 51 -12.77 24.33 5.72
CA LEU A 51 -12.29 24.12 4.36
C LEU A 51 -12.77 25.28 3.46
N GLU A 52 -11.89 25.71 2.59
CA GLU A 52 -12.17 26.67 1.54
C GLU A 52 -11.67 26.10 0.20
N ALA A 53 -12.40 26.29 -0.88
CA ALA A 53 -11.98 25.88 -2.20
C ALA A 53 -11.12 26.96 -2.84
N ILE A 54 -9.99 26.57 -3.41
CA ILE A 54 -9.27 27.40 -4.35
C ILE A 54 -10.04 27.26 -5.66
N ASP A 55 -10.59 28.34 -6.17
CA ASP A 55 -11.37 28.35 -7.40
C ASP A 55 -10.50 27.95 -8.60
N GLY A 56 -10.22 26.67 -8.75
CA GLY A 56 -9.67 25.87 -9.87
C GLY A 56 -8.87 26.55 -11.00
N ARG A 57 -8.41 27.77 -10.79
CA ARG A 57 -7.62 28.51 -11.76
C ARG A 57 -6.34 29.01 -11.09
N PRO A 58 -5.20 28.39 -11.37
CA PRO A 58 -3.91 28.83 -10.84
C PRO A 58 -3.62 30.33 -11.03
N MET A 59 -4.24 30.92 -12.04
CA MET A 59 -4.02 32.33 -12.41
C MET A 59 -4.75 33.36 -11.52
N PHE A 60 -5.71 32.96 -10.70
CA PHE A 60 -6.43 33.89 -9.79
C PHE A 60 -5.78 34.07 -8.42
N ILE A 61 -4.69 33.39 -8.21
CA ILE A 61 -4.10 33.25 -6.91
C ILE A 61 -3.05 34.31 -6.62
N GLN A 62 -2.66 35.18 -7.55
CA GLN A 62 -1.58 36.12 -7.32
C GLN A 62 -1.83 37.05 -6.11
N ASP A 63 -3.03 37.56 -5.94
CA ASP A 63 -3.37 38.39 -4.77
C ASP A 63 -3.76 37.52 -3.56
N GLU A 64 -4.38 36.41 -3.77
CA GLU A 64 -4.73 35.44 -2.73
C GLU A 64 -3.51 34.69 -2.19
N MET A 65 -2.50 34.44 -3.01
CA MET A 65 -1.25 33.78 -2.63
C MET A 65 -0.43 34.56 -1.63
N ARG A 66 -0.37 35.87 -1.76
CA ARG A 66 0.27 36.75 -0.75
C ARG A 66 -0.46 36.67 0.58
N LYS A 67 -1.76 36.46 0.53
CA LYS A 67 -2.59 36.20 1.69
C LYS A 67 -2.25 34.85 2.33
N TYR A 68 -1.86 33.86 1.55
CA TYR A 68 -1.52 32.51 2.01
C TYR A 68 -0.02 32.25 2.15
N HIS A 69 0.82 33.27 1.99
CA HIS A 69 2.28 33.18 2.08
C HIS A 69 2.92 32.23 1.05
N LEU A 70 2.35 32.19 -0.16
CA LEU A 70 2.85 31.35 -1.26
C LEU A 70 3.36 32.25 -2.39
N ASP A 71 4.45 31.88 -3.02
CA ASP A 71 5.02 32.59 -4.15
C ASP A 71 4.40 32.14 -5.50
N ASP A 72 4.36 33.05 -6.48
CA ASP A 72 3.58 32.89 -7.72
C ASP A 72 3.96 31.65 -8.56
N GLU A 73 5.25 31.34 -8.67
CA GLU A 73 5.74 30.21 -9.47
C GLU A 73 5.55 28.89 -8.74
N ASP A 74 5.77 28.89 -7.44
CA ASP A 74 5.65 27.70 -6.60
C ASP A 74 4.21 27.20 -6.51
N LEU A 75 3.21 28.08 -6.60
CA LEU A 75 1.82 27.67 -6.47
C LEU A 75 1.28 26.94 -7.70
N VAL A 76 1.69 27.33 -8.91
CA VAL A 76 1.23 26.66 -10.14
C VAL A 76 1.71 25.22 -10.17
N ASP A 77 2.97 25.00 -9.81
CA ASP A 77 3.53 23.66 -9.71
C ASP A 77 2.97 22.89 -8.51
N GLU A 78 2.76 23.58 -7.40
CA GLU A 78 2.30 22.96 -6.18
C GLU A 78 0.81 22.62 -6.16
N THR A 79 -0.07 23.43 -6.77
CA THR A 79 -1.47 23.04 -6.92
C THR A 79 -1.67 21.93 -7.95
N ALA A 80 -0.84 21.88 -8.97
CA ALA A 80 -0.82 20.74 -9.91
C ALA A 80 -0.46 19.42 -9.21
N ASN A 81 0.33 19.48 -8.14
CA ASN A 81 0.85 18.33 -7.41
C ASN A 81 0.08 17.97 -6.13
N LEU A 82 -0.97 18.72 -5.78
CA LEU A 82 -1.74 18.47 -4.55
C LEU A 82 -2.82 17.40 -4.70
N GLY A 83 -3.35 17.21 -5.91
CA GLY A 83 -4.51 16.37 -6.16
C GLY A 83 -5.82 16.93 -5.56
N THR A 84 -5.76 18.10 -4.90
CA THR A 84 -6.93 18.84 -4.39
C THR A 84 -6.82 20.33 -4.67
N ASP A 85 -7.96 20.99 -4.63
CA ASP A 85 -8.11 22.44 -4.74
C ASP A 85 -8.63 23.03 -3.42
N LEU A 86 -8.20 22.48 -2.29
CA LEU A 86 -8.71 22.82 -0.97
C LEU A 86 -7.65 23.48 -0.10
N LEU A 87 -8.09 24.48 0.66
CA LEU A 87 -7.38 25.08 1.78
C LEU A 87 -8.04 24.64 3.08
N ILE A 88 -7.23 24.48 4.12
CA ILE A 88 -7.69 24.19 5.47
C ILE A 88 -7.18 25.25 6.45
N TYR A 89 -8.03 25.68 7.38
CA TYR A 89 -7.65 26.58 8.44
C TYR A 89 -8.49 26.32 9.69
N THR A 90 -8.06 26.87 10.80
CA THR A 90 -8.84 26.87 12.04
C THR A 90 -9.52 28.22 12.21
N GLY A 91 -10.84 28.22 12.42
CA GLY A 91 -11.66 29.43 12.50
C GLY A 91 -11.38 30.33 13.71
N VAL A 92 -10.68 29.83 14.73
CA VAL A 92 -10.25 30.56 15.91
C VAL A 92 -8.77 30.35 16.13
N PRO A 93 -7.93 31.39 16.18
CA PRO A 93 -6.52 31.25 16.52
C PRO A 93 -6.41 30.78 17.98
N THR A 94 -6.16 29.50 18.18
CA THR A 94 -5.81 28.98 19.50
C THR A 94 -4.33 29.20 19.77
N SER A 95 -3.93 29.26 21.05
CA SER A 95 -2.53 29.46 21.44
C SER A 95 -1.61 28.30 21.02
N SER A 96 -2.18 27.13 20.70
CA SER A 96 -1.51 25.95 20.14
C SER A 96 -1.62 25.88 18.62
N ALA A 97 -2.04 26.91 18.00
CA ALA A 97 -2.30 27.22 16.62
C ALA A 97 -1.69 26.29 15.57
N ALA A 98 -2.45 25.28 15.28
CA ALA A 98 -2.11 24.33 14.29
C ALA A 98 -2.18 24.90 12.88
N PHE A 99 -3.27 25.51 12.50
CA PHE A 99 -3.46 26.11 11.18
C PHE A 99 -3.78 27.61 11.37
N ARG A 100 -2.75 28.40 11.64
CA ARG A 100 -2.90 29.87 11.80
C ARG A 100 -3.17 30.57 10.49
N THR A 101 -2.72 29.94 9.41
CA THR A 101 -2.88 30.38 8.04
C THR A 101 -3.71 29.36 7.27
N HIS A 102 -4.13 29.69 6.08
CA HIS A 102 -4.77 28.75 5.18
C HIS A 102 -3.70 27.86 4.57
N GLU A 103 -3.75 26.58 4.90
CA GLU A 103 -2.78 25.59 4.43
C GLU A 103 -3.35 24.80 3.25
N LEU A 104 -2.52 24.54 2.26
CA LEU A 104 -2.88 23.66 1.15
C LEU A 104 -3.12 22.23 1.63
N VAL A 105 -4.11 21.56 1.05
CA VAL A 105 -4.48 20.17 1.41
C VAL A 105 -4.06 19.23 0.32
N ARG A 106 -3.25 18.23 0.67
CA ARG A 106 -2.92 17.12 -0.23
C ARG A 106 -4.03 16.08 -0.30
N ASN A 107 -4.10 15.38 -1.41
CA ASN A 107 -5.05 14.28 -1.59
C ASN A 107 -4.92 13.21 -0.50
N THR A 108 -3.71 12.95 -0.01
CA THR A 108 -3.44 12.00 1.07
C THR A 108 -4.12 12.34 2.40
N ALA A 109 -4.52 13.60 2.62
CA ALA A 109 -5.24 14.03 3.82
C ALA A 109 -6.76 13.79 3.75
N MET A 110 -7.32 13.52 2.57
CA MET A 110 -8.77 13.52 2.35
C MET A 110 -9.50 12.46 3.17
N ASP A 111 -8.99 11.25 3.25
CA ASP A 111 -9.59 10.18 4.06
C ASP A 111 -9.65 10.57 5.56
N GLY A 112 -8.61 11.23 6.04
CA GLY A 112 -8.57 11.77 7.39
C GLY A 112 -9.61 12.87 7.60
N ILE A 113 -9.75 13.77 6.64
CA ILE A 113 -10.76 14.85 6.65
C ILE A 113 -12.16 14.29 6.72
N TYR A 114 -12.49 13.29 5.87
CA TYR A 114 -13.77 12.59 5.90
C TYR A 114 -14.02 11.88 7.24
N ALA A 115 -12.99 11.23 7.78
CA ALA A 115 -13.09 10.54 9.06
C ALA A 115 -13.35 11.50 10.23
N VAL A 116 -12.75 12.69 10.23
CA VAL A 116 -12.97 13.74 11.24
C VAL A 116 -14.35 14.35 11.10
N ALA A 117 -14.77 14.68 9.89
CA ALA A 117 -16.11 15.19 9.60
C ALA A 117 -17.21 14.15 9.82
N LYS A 118 -16.87 12.86 9.88
CA LYS A 118 -17.81 11.72 9.84
C LYS A 118 -18.78 11.79 8.67
N LEU A 119 -18.31 12.30 7.56
CA LEU A 119 -19.06 12.52 6.35
C LEU A 119 -18.27 11.99 5.16
N ASN A 120 -18.82 11.04 4.44
CA ASN A 120 -18.26 10.49 3.22
C ASN A 120 -19.39 10.12 2.25
N GLY A 121 -19.05 9.89 1.02
CA GLY A 121 -19.96 9.35 0.03
C GLY A 121 -19.78 9.95 -1.36
N ALA A 122 -20.18 9.19 -2.37
CA ALA A 122 -20.05 9.56 -3.78
C ALA A 122 -20.77 10.87 -4.16
N ALA A 123 -21.76 11.26 -3.38
CA ALA A 123 -22.49 12.51 -3.60
C ALA A 123 -21.59 13.75 -3.38
N LEU A 124 -20.64 13.69 -2.44
CA LEU A 124 -19.71 14.80 -2.18
C LEU A 124 -18.86 15.13 -3.42
N GLY A 125 -18.37 14.13 -4.12
CA GLY A 125 -17.58 14.32 -5.34
C GLY A 125 -18.36 14.87 -6.54
N ARG A 126 -19.71 14.93 -6.45
CA ARG A 126 -20.59 15.50 -7.49
C ARG A 126 -21.06 16.92 -7.18
N MET A 127 -20.72 17.44 -6.00
CA MET A 127 -21.08 18.81 -5.61
C MET A 127 -20.13 19.81 -6.29
N THR A 128 -20.62 21.05 -6.46
CA THR A 128 -19.71 22.16 -6.73
C THR A 128 -18.79 22.35 -5.55
N ARG A 129 -17.59 22.87 -5.76
CA ARG A 129 -16.57 23.03 -4.69
C ARG A 129 -17.06 23.87 -3.52
N SER A 130 -17.75 24.96 -3.81
CA SER A 130 -18.35 25.80 -2.76
C SER A 130 -19.33 25.01 -1.89
N LYS A 131 -20.26 24.26 -2.51
CA LYS A 131 -21.22 23.44 -1.77
C LYS A 131 -20.57 22.27 -1.03
N TYR A 132 -19.51 21.72 -1.58
CA TYR A 132 -18.71 20.71 -0.89
C TYR A 132 -18.11 21.27 0.40
N CYS A 133 -17.46 22.44 0.33
CA CYS A 133 -16.88 23.10 1.49
C CYS A 133 -17.94 23.49 2.52
N GLU A 134 -19.09 24.04 2.09
CA GLU A 134 -20.22 24.33 2.97
C GLU A 134 -20.70 23.09 3.73
N CYS A 135 -20.87 21.97 3.03
CA CYS A 135 -21.32 20.70 3.60
C CYS A 135 -20.31 20.15 4.60
N MET A 136 -19.01 20.15 4.24
CA MET A 136 -17.94 19.70 5.13
C MET A 136 -17.81 20.60 6.37
N ASN A 137 -17.90 21.91 6.21
CA ASN A 137 -17.82 22.86 7.31
C ASN A 137 -18.99 22.69 8.29
N ALA A 138 -20.20 22.47 7.78
CA ALA A 138 -21.36 22.15 8.63
C ALA A 138 -21.16 20.85 9.41
N ALA A 139 -20.53 19.84 8.80
CA ALA A 139 -20.21 18.58 9.48
C ALA A 139 -19.14 18.80 10.56
N PHE A 140 -18.13 19.62 10.32
CA PHE A 140 -17.12 19.96 11.33
C PHE A 140 -17.71 20.69 12.53
N GLU A 141 -18.67 21.59 12.35
CA GLU A 141 -19.32 22.33 13.45
C GLU A 141 -19.95 21.41 14.50
N VAL A 142 -20.43 20.27 14.08
CA VAL A 142 -21.04 19.27 14.98
C VAL A 142 -20.09 18.14 15.36
N ALA A 143 -18.91 18.06 14.75
CA ALA A 143 -17.89 17.06 15.06
C ALA A 143 -17.36 17.24 16.49
N ARG A 144 -16.94 16.14 17.11
CA ARG A 144 -16.40 16.13 18.46
C ARG A 144 -15.01 15.53 18.48
N GLY A 145 -14.22 15.99 19.45
CA GLY A 145 -12.86 15.51 19.68
C GLY A 145 -11.80 16.38 19.01
N THR A 146 -10.59 15.93 19.14
CA THR A 146 -9.40 16.56 18.57
C THR A 146 -8.78 15.69 17.51
N SER A 147 -7.98 16.29 16.66
CA SER A 147 -7.27 15.64 15.56
C SER A 147 -5.77 15.88 15.67
N LEU A 148 -5.00 15.00 15.04
CA LEU A 148 -3.57 15.13 14.86
C LEU A 148 -3.32 15.40 13.38
N GLY A 149 -2.79 16.58 13.05
CA GLY A 149 -2.43 16.96 11.68
C GLY A 149 -1.00 16.57 11.35
N LEU A 150 -0.76 16.14 10.13
CA LEU A 150 0.56 15.94 9.55
C LEU A 150 0.78 16.98 8.46
N MET A 151 1.68 17.91 8.71
CA MET A 151 2.14 18.88 7.72
C MET A 151 3.44 18.35 7.10
N ARG A 152 3.53 18.34 5.77
CA ARG A 152 4.76 18.02 5.02
C ARG A 152 5.01 19.10 4.00
N TYR A 153 6.23 19.66 4.01
CA TYR A 153 6.61 20.76 3.12
C TYR A 153 5.57 21.91 3.14
N GLY A 154 5.09 22.26 4.35
CA GLY A 154 4.10 23.34 4.52
C GLY A 154 2.67 22.99 4.10
N LYS A 155 2.33 21.74 3.77
CA LYS A 155 1.01 21.32 3.30
C LYS A 155 0.40 20.24 4.18
N LEU A 156 -0.92 20.26 4.39
CA LEU A 156 -1.59 19.19 5.12
C LEU A 156 -1.58 17.89 4.32
N SER A 157 -0.82 16.93 4.77
CA SER A 157 -0.65 15.61 4.15
C SER A 157 -1.43 14.51 4.84
N GLY A 158 -1.86 14.72 6.09
CA GLY A 158 -2.67 13.77 6.84
C GLY A 158 -3.45 14.44 7.97
N LEU A 159 -4.62 13.91 8.28
CA LEU A 159 -5.42 14.31 9.42
C LEU A 159 -5.94 13.08 10.15
N GLN A 160 -5.46 12.86 11.38
CA GLN A 160 -5.77 11.69 12.16
C GLN A 160 -6.83 12.03 13.22
N SER A 161 -7.97 11.32 13.22
CA SER A 161 -8.99 11.48 14.25
C SER A 161 -8.57 10.79 15.56
N GLY A 162 -8.99 11.32 16.72
CA GLY A 162 -8.71 10.72 18.01
C GLY A 162 -7.30 10.99 18.54
N ALA A 163 -6.84 12.23 18.39
CA ALA A 163 -5.49 12.67 18.72
C ALA A 163 -5.02 12.42 20.16
N ASP A 164 -5.94 12.34 21.11
CA ASP A 164 -5.61 12.25 22.55
C ASP A 164 -5.18 10.83 22.98
N GLY A 165 -4.67 10.03 22.06
CA GLY A 165 -4.09 8.73 22.35
C GLY A 165 -4.36 7.62 21.33
N GLY A 166 -5.08 7.91 20.25
CA GLY A 166 -5.48 6.87 19.28
C GLY A 166 -4.43 6.58 18.20
N TYR A 167 -3.68 7.57 17.75
CA TYR A 167 -2.65 7.40 16.72
C TYR A 167 -1.24 7.39 17.32
N MET A 168 -0.42 6.47 16.86
CA MET A 168 0.99 6.37 17.25
C MET A 168 1.87 6.75 16.09
N ILE A 169 2.68 7.79 16.29
CA ILE A 169 3.70 8.21 15.34
C ILE A 169 4.82 7.18 15.39
N MET A 170 5.13 6.58 14.24
CA MET A 170 6.26 5.67 14.07
C MET A 170 7.09 6.19 12.90
N PRO A 171 8.27 6.80 13.16
CA PRO A 171 9.12 7.30 12.09
C PRO A 171 9.44 6.21 11.07
N ILE A 172 9.20 6.50 9.79
CA ILE A 172 9.35 5.54 8.69
C ILE A 172 10.81 5.16 8.51
N SER A 173 11.74 6.15 8.63
CA SER A 173 13.19 5.92 8.60
C SER A 173 13.59 4.87 9.64
N LYS A 174 13.11 5.01 10.88
CA LYS A 174 13.39 4.06 11.95
C LYS A 174 12.84 2.67 11.67
N LEU A 175 11.65 2.57 11.09
CA LEU A 175 11.06 1.28 10.71
C LEU A 175 11.86 0.62 9.57
N MET A 176 12.36 1.41 8.63
CA MET A 176 13.23 0.92 7.55
C MET A 176 14.57 0.41 8.10
N ASP A 177 15.22 1.16 9.00
CA ASP A 177 16.46 0.73 9.67
C ASP A 177 16.28 -0.60 10.38
N ILE A 178 15.22 -0.72 11.21
CA ILE A 178 14.88 -1.97 11.91
C ILE A 178 14.67 -3.12 10.92
N SER A 179 14.01 -2.86 9.80
CA SER A 179 13.76 -3.86 8.76
C SER A 179 15.07 -4.33 8.13
N ALA A 180 15.91 -3.40 7.68
CA ALA A 180 17.20 -3.70 7.07
C ALA A 180 18.15 -4.44 8.04
N GLU A 181 18.24 -3.97 9.29
CA GLU A 181 19.04 -4.63 10.34
C GLU A 181 18.53 -6.05 10.65
N SER A 182 17.21 -6.23 10.76
CA SER A 182 16.62 -7.56 11.03
C SER A 182 16.85 -8.53 9.87
N LEU A 183 16.75 -8.04 8.64
CA LEU A 183 16.98 -8.85 7.43
C LEU A 183 18.46 -9.20 7.30
N SER A 184 19.36 -8.23 7.35
CA SER A 184 20.82 -8.46 7.21
C SER A 184 21.36 -9.34 8.34
N GLY A 185 20.94 -9.10 9.58
CA GLY A 185 21.34 -9.91 10.73
C GLY A 185 20.89 -11.38 10.65
N ARG A 186 19.86 -11.68 9.86
CA ARG A 186 19.27 -13.03 9.77
C ARG A 186 19.60 -13.74 8.47
N PHE A 187 19.74 -13.02 7.38
CA PHE A 187 19.87 -13.58 6.04
C PHE A 187 21.21 -13.27 5.37
N GLY A 188 22.05 -12.42 5.95
CA GLY A 188 23.29 -11.96 5.35
C GLY A 188 23.09 -10.70 4.51
N ASP A 189 23.77 -10.61 3.38
CA ASP A 189 23.65 -9.45 2.49
C ASP A 189 22.22 -9.29 1.98
N ILE A 190 21.78 -8.04 1.91
CA ILE A 190 20.50 -7.64 1.35
C ILE A 190 20.73 -6.64 0.23
N GLU A 191 19.92 -6.69 -0.81
CA GLU A 191 20.01 -5.79 -1.96
C GLU A 191 18.66 -5.16 -2.25
N LEU A 192 18.58 -3.84 -2.31
CA LEU A 192 17.36 -3.17 -2.71
C LEU A 192 17.06 -3.48 -4.19
N ARG A 193 15.96 -4.21 -4.43
CA ARG A 193 15.48 -4.48 -5.78
C ARG A 193 14.70 -3.30 -6.35
N THR A 194 13.79 -2.76 -5.56
CA THR A 194 12.95 -1.63 -5.93
C THR A 194 12.43 -0.96 -4.68
N GLY A 195 12.20 0.33 -4.76
CA GLY A 195 11.59 1.09 -3.70
C GLY A 195 11.04 2.40 -4.22
N TYR A 196 10.18 2.99 -3.44
CA TYR A 196 9.69 4.35 -3.67
C TYR A 196 9.25 4.99 -2.37
N ASN A 197 9.30 6.31 -2.34
CA ASN A 197 8.80 7.12 -1.26
C ASN A 197 7.88 8.20 -1.84
N THR A 198 6.66 8.26 -1.34
CA THR A 198 5.65 9.26 -1.70
C THR A 198 5.15 9.95 -0.45
N HIS A 199 4.35 11.01 -0.59
CA HIS A 199 3.70 11.64 0.56
C HIS A 199 2.74 10.71 1.32
N GLY A 200 2.25 9.68 0.67
CA GLY A 200 1.27 8.75 1.21
C GLY A 200 1.81 7.39 1.60
N LEU A 201 2.93 6.96 1.03
CA LEU A 201 3.40 5.59 1.17
C LEU A 201 4.90 5.49 0.90
N THR A 202 5.60 4.79 1.78
CA THR A 202 6.97 4.31 1.57
C THR A 202 6.95 2.81 1.36
N TYR A 203 7.70 2.34 0.37
CA TYR A 203 7.75 0.95 -0.07
C TYR A 203 9.19 0.57 -0.43
N ALA A 204 9.61 -0.62 -0.04
CA ALA A 204 10.90 -1.18 -0.41
C ALA A 204 10.82 -2.70 -0.52
N VAL A 205 11.54 -3.27 -1.48
CA VAL A 205 11.70 -4.72 -1.62
C VAL A 205 13.19 -5.03 -1.60
N TRP A 206 13.63 -5.79 -0.61
CA TRP A 206 14.99 -6.29 -0.50
C TRP A 206 15.08 -7.74 -0.93
N LEU A 207 16.01 -8.03 -1.84
CA LEU A 207 16.42 -9.39 -2.17
C LEU A 207 17.31 -9.95 -1.05
N LEU A 208 17.30 -11.27 -0.89
CA LEU A 208 18.04 -12.00 0.13
C LEU A 208 19.00 -13.03 -0.54
N PRO A 209 20.06 -12.55 -1.26
CA PRO A 209 20.88 -13.41 -2.10
C PRO A 209 21.59 -14.50 -1.31
N ASP A 210 22.15 -14.18 -0.13
CA ASP A 210 22.87 -15.15 0.70
C ASP A 210 21.97 -16.25 1.27
N ALA A 211 20.69 -15.97 1.43
CA ALA A 211 19.71 -16.93 1.94
C ALA A 211 19.00 -17.70 0.83
N GLN A 212 19.26 -17.40 -0.43
CA GLN A 212 18.49 -17.94 -1.57
C GLN A 212 18.41 -19.45 -1.57
N ASN A 213 19.55 -20.14 -1.54
CA ASN A 213 19.59 -21.60 -1.60
C ASN A 213 18.85 -22.23 -0.41
N ARG A 214 19.09 -21.75 0.80
CA ARG A 214 18.46 -22.23 2.02
C ARG A 214 16.92 -22.08 1.99
N LEU A 215 16.42 -20.94 1.53
CA LEU A 215 14.98 -20.67 1.47
C LEU A 215 14.29 -21.44 0.33
N ILE A 216 14.99 -21.66 -0.78
CA ILE A 216 14.52 -22.51 -1.88
C ILE A 216 14.44 -23.97 -1.42
N GLU A 217 15.49 -24.51 -0.80
CA GLU A 217 15.50 -25.87 -0.25
C GLU A 217 14.37 -26.07 0.76
N MET A 218 14.18 -25.12 1.67
CA MET A 218 13.07 -25.16 2.63
C MET A 218 11.70 -25.24 1.95
N TYR A 219 11.50 -24.50 0.87
CA TYR A 219 10.26 -24.51 0.10
C TYR A 219 10.09 -25.84 -0.65
N GLN A 220 11.14 -26.35 -1.30
CA GLN A 220 11.14 -27.64 -1.99
C GLN A 220 10.77 -28.78 -1.03
N ASP A 221 11.40 -28.79 0.14
CA ASP A 221 11.13 -29.78 1.18
C ASP A 221 9.67 -29.71 1.68
N ALA A 222 9.10 -28.52 1.77
CA ALA A 222 7.71 -28.35 2.19
C ALA A 222 6.74 -28.88 1.12
N ILE A 223 6.99 -28.63 -0.17
CA ILE A 223 6.17 -29.14 -1.28
C ILE A 223 6.27 -30.67 -1.39
N ILE A 224 7.47 -31.23 -1.31
CA ILE A 224 7.68 -32.67 -1.36
C ILE A 224 6.94 -33.36 -0.20
N ARG A 225 7.03 -32.79 1.01
CA ARG A 225 6.28 -33.32 2.17
C ARG A 225 4.76 -33.26 2.00
N SER A 226 4.27 -32.33 1.21
CA SER A 226 2.85 -32.19 0.89
C SER A 226 2.37 -33.12 -0.23
N GLY A 227 3.26 -33.95 -0.78
CA GLY A 227 2.92 -35.09 -1.68
C GLY A 227 2.83 -34.75 -3.16
N LEU A 228 3.39 -33.61 -3.59
CA LEU A 228 3.48 -33.27 -5.01
C LEU A 228 4.92 -33.30 -5.50
N ASP A 229 5.11 -33.97 -6.64
CA ASP A 229 6.20 -33.66 -7.57
C ASP A 229 5.80 -32.35 -8.23
N SER A 230 6.33 -31.21 -7.71
CA SER A 230 6.14 -29.94 -8.35
C SER A 230 6.78 -29.95 -9.74
N GLN A 231 5.99 -29.95 -10.79
CA GLN A 231 6.48 -29.80 -12.16
C GLN A 231 6.98 -28.38 -12.45
N TYR A 232 6.70 -27.45 -11.52
CA TYR A 232 7.23 -26.11 -11.60
C TYR A 232 8.71 -26.11 -11.22
N PRO A 233 9.59 -25.66 -12.12
CA PRO A 233 10.94 -25.35 -11.70
C PRO A 233 10.82 -24.23 -10.64
N ILE A 234 11.18 -24.54 -9.42
CA ILE A 234 11.22 -23.57 -8.34
C ILE A 234 12.39 -22.64 -8.64
N ASN A 235 12.11 -21.61 -9.39
CA ASN A 235 13.06 -20.58 -9.76
C ASN A 235 12.47 -19.23 -9.31
N PHE A 236 12.65 -18.92 -8.04
CA PHE A 236 12.29 -17.62 -7.50
C PHE A 236 13.41 -17.08 -6.62
N MET A 237 13.41 -15.79 -6.40
CA MET A 237 14.34 -15.12 -5.52
C MET A 237 13.64 -14.74 -4.22
N PRO A 238 14.13 -15.21 -3.06
CA PRO A 238 13.61 -14.78 -1.77
C PRO A 238 13.81 -13.28 -1.59
N ALA A 239 12.82 -12.64 -1.03
CA ALA A 239 12.82 -11.21 -0.78
C ALA A 239 11.98 -10.88 0.45
N ALA A 240 12.10 -9.65 0.93
CA ALA A 240 11.23 -9.09 1.94
C ALA A 240 10.71 -7.73 1.49
N LEU A 241 9.43 -7.50 1.73
CA LEU A 241 8.74 -6.27 1.36
C LEU A 241 8.45 -5.45 2.61
N PHE A 242 8.97 -4.24 2.64
CA PHE A 242 8.63 -3.21 3.61
C PHE A 242 7.60 -2.25 3.04
N GLN A 243 6.65 -1.84 3.87
CA GLN A 243 5.68 -0.81 3.54
C GLN A 243 5.25 -0.07 4.79
N SER A 244 5.16 1.25 4.74
CA SER A 244 4.63 2.06 5.83
C SER A 244 4.00 3.35 5.34
N SER A 245 3.06 3.91 6.13
CA SER A 245 2.37 5.15 5.80
C SER A 245 1.95 5.91 7.04
N ASP A 246 2.27 7.20 7.07
CA ASP A 246 1.78 8.14 8.09
C ASP A 246 0.38 8.69 7.78
N THR A 247 -0.11 8.47 6.55
CA THR A 247 -1.38 9.01 6.06
C THR A 247 -2.53 8.00 6.07
N LYS A 248 -2.39 6.87 6.78
CA LYS A 248 -3.35 5.76 6.86
C LYS A 248 -3.46 4.88 5.61
N SER A 249 -2.66 5.11 4.59
CA SER A 249 -2.67 4.26 3.39
C SER A 249 -2.19 2.84 3.69
N SER A 250 -1.35 2.67 4.72
CA SER A 250 -0.85 1.38 5.19
C SER A 250 -0.53 1.39 6.68
N CYS A 251 -0.45 0.21 7.29
CA CYS A 251 0.27 0.00 8.56
C CYS A 251 1.77 -0.19 8.29
N ALA A 252 2.59 -0.29 9.33
CA ALA A 252 3.97 -0.73 9.20
C ALA A 252 3.99 -2.24 8.90
N ILE A 253 4.57 -2.61 7.77
CA ILE A 253 4.60 -3.98 7.24
C ILE A 253 6.05 -4.38 6.96
N LEU A 254 6.39 -5.63 7.29
CA LEU A 254 7.55 -6.33 6.77
C LEU A 254 7.10 -7.75 6.42
N ASP A 255 6.83 -8.01 5.14
CA ASP A 255 6.33 -9.28 4.66
C ASP A 255 7.42 -10.10 3.97
N PRO A 256 7.55 -11.40 4.28
CA PRO A 256 8.26 -12.32 3.41
C PRO A 256 7.61 -12.34 2.03
N CYS A 257 8.42 -12.43 1.00
CA CYS A 257 7.92 -12.59 -0.36
C CYS A 257 8.90 -13.37 -1.24
N PHE A 258 8.42 -13.84 -2.37
CA PHE A 258 9.22 -14.40 -3.45
C PHE A 258 9.06 -13.54 -4.70
N ILE A 259 10.18 -13.33 -5.39
CA ILE A 259 10.16 -12.72 -6.71
C ILE A 259 10.18 -13.85 -7.73
N LEU A 260 9.13 -13.93 -8.51
CA LEU A 260 8.95 -14.92 -9.53
C LEU A 260 9.70 -14.58 -10.83
N PRO A 261 9.94 -15.53 -11.75
CA PRO A 261 10.58 -15.24 -13.03
C PRO A 261 9.84 -14.21 -13.88
N SER A 262 8.53 -14.08 -13.71
CA SER A 262 7.72 -13.01 -14.34
C SER A 262 8.04 -11.61 -13.84
N GLY A 263 8.79 -11.51 -12.74
CA GLY A 263 9.07 -10.27 -12.04
C GLY A 263 8.08 -9.95 -10.93
N ALA A 264 6.95 -10.65 -10.86
CA ALA A 264 5.95 -10.42 -9.82
C ALA A 264 6.48 -10.71 -8.42
N SER A 265 6.14 -9.86 -7.47
CA SER A 265 6.37 -10.10 -6.04
C SER A 265 5.19 -10.85 -5.45
N LEU A 266 5.41 -12.09 -5.02
CA LEU A 266 4.40 -12.89 -4.34
C LEU A 266 4.55 -12.74 -2.83
N ARG A 267 3.71 -11.90 -2.23
CA ARG A 267 3.69 -11.64 -0.78
C ARG A 267 2.99 -12.74 -0.01
N PHE A 268 3.43 -12.95 1.21
CA PHE A 268 2.85 -13.94 2.10
C PHE A 268 2.07 -13.31 3.25
N ALA A 269 1.08 -14.05 3.77
CA ALA A 269 0.18 -13.55 4.79
C ALA A 269 0.83 -13.43 6.19
N GLU A 270 1.86 -14.23 6.45
CA GLU A 270 2.50 -14.36 7.77
C GLU A 270 3.61 -13.34 7.98
N GLY A 271 3.37 -12.08 7.63
CA GLY A 271 4.32 -10.98 7.83
C GLY A 271 4.20 -10.27 9.17
N VAL A 272 5.03 -9.24 9.33
CA VAL A 272 4.92 -8.27 10.43
C VAL A 272 3.93 -7.19 10.04
N ARG A 273 2.93 -6.91 10.88
CA ARG A 273 1.91 -5.89 10.59
C ARG A 273 1.52 -5.14 11.84
N ILE A 274 2.08 -3.96 12.01
CA ILE A 274 1.84 -3.10 13.17
C ILE A 274 1.04 -1.87 12.77
N LYS A 275 -0.13 -1.72 13.36
CA LYS A 275 -0.99 -0.54 13.13
C LYS A 275 -0.47 0.66 13.91
N HIS A 276 -0.57 1.84 13.34
CA HIS A 276 -0.31 3.12 14.00
C HIS A 276 -1.38 3.47 15.04
N LEU A 277 -1.66 2.54 15.95
CA LEU A 277 -2.68 2.71 16.98
C LEU A 277 -2.06 2.51 18.37
N ARG A 278 -2.25 3.49 19.25
CA ARG A 278 -1.95 3.29 20.68
C ARG A 278 -2.99 2.34 21.27
N ARG A 279 -2.51 1.28 21.90
CA ARG A 279 -3.33 0.45 22.81
C ARG A 279 -3.08 0.93 24.21
N SER A 280 -4.15 1.09 25.02
CA SER A 280 -4.01 1.54 26.41
C SER A 280 -3.03 0.66 27.18
N GLY A 281 -1.99 1.27 27.74
CA GLY A 281 -1.04 0.63 28.63
C GLY A 281 0.24 0.07 28.01
N ARG A 282 0.50 0.30 26.71
CA ARG A 282 1.71 -0.22 26.05
C ARG A 282 2.36 0.82 25.16
N SER A 283 3.64 1.10 25.37
CA SER A 283 4.50 1.93 24.51
C SER A 283 5.10 1.04 23.42
N GLU A 284 4.43 0.83 22.23
CA GLU A 284 4.79 -0.44 21.65
C GLU A 284 4.95 -0.49 20.13
N GLY A 285 4.63 0.57 19.38
CA GLY A 285 4.64 0.44 17.93
C GLY A 285 5.98 0.04 17.38
N ILE A 286 7.03 0.81 17.67
CA ILE A 286 8.38 0.57 17.15
C ILE A 286 9.00 -0.66 17.82
N ASP A 287 8.88 -0.78 19.15
CA ASP A 287 9.46 -1.90 19.90
C ASP A 287 8.78 -3.22 19.50
N LEU A 288 7.46 -3.19 19.32
CA LEU A 288 6.72 -4.34 18.83
C LEU A 288 7.11 -4.70 17.40
N PHE A 289 7.27 -3.69 16.52
CA PHE A 289 7.74 -3.91 15.15
C PHE A 289 9.13 -4.57 15.16
N ALA A 290 10.08 -4.07 15.96
CA ALA A 290 11.42 -4.63 16.09
C ALA A 290 11.39 -6.08 16.62
N ALA A 291 10.58 -6.34 17.66
CA ALA A 291 10.42 -7.69 18.19
C ALA A 291 9.85 -8.68 17.16
N GLU A 292 8.82 -8.26 16.41
CA GLU A 292 8.23 -9.08 15.37
C GLU A 292 9.18 -9.24 14.15
N ALA A 293 9.90 -8.19 13.76
CA ALA A 293 10.87 -8.23 12.67
C ALA A 293 12.05 -9.18 12.98
N SER A 294 12.48 -9.26 14.25
CA SER A 294 13.53 -10.21 14.67
C SER A 294 13.15 -11.68 14.42
N ASN A 295 11.84 -11.97 14.30
CA ASN A 295 11.30 -13.31 14.02
C ASN A 295 10.98 -13.53 12.54
N ILE A 296 11.49 -12.71 11.64
CA ILE A 296 11.14 -12.75 10.19
C ILE A 296 11.42 -14.13 9.56
N PHE A 297 12.45 -14.85 10.04
CA PHE A 297 12.72 -16.19 9.53
C PHE A 297 11.59 -17.18 9.82
N ALA A 298 11.07 -17.19 11.05
CA ALA A 298 9.93 -18.04 11.39
C ALA A 298 8.67 -17.69 10.57
N LYS A 299 8.54 -16.41 10.18
CA LYS A 299 7.47 -15.97 9.28
C LYS A 299 7.66 -16.48 7.84
N PHE A 300 8.90 -16.57 7.35
CA PHE A 300 9.20 -17.27 6.11
C PHE A 300 8.82 -18.74 6.18
N GLU A 301 9.19 -19.44 7.26
CA GLU A 301 8.83 -20.86 7.44
C GLU A 301 7.32 -21.08 7.44
N ALA A 302 6.58 -20.25 8.18
CA ALA A 302 5.11 -20.33 8.23
C ALA A 302 4.47 -20.04 6.86
N SER A 303 5.01 -19.07 6.13
CA SER A 303 4.54 -18.69 4.80
C SER A 303 4.75 -19.83 3.78
N VAL A 304 5.94 -20.41 3.80
CA VAL A 304 6.29 -21.56 2.95
C VAL A 304 5.37 -22.76 3.25
N ALA A 305 5.14 -23.05 4.53
CA ALA A 305 4.22 -24.13 4.92
C ALA A 305 2.79 -23.87 4.42
N ALA A 306 2.29 -22.64 4.57
CA ALA A 306 0.94 -22.27 4.13
C ALA A 306 0.74 -22.43 2.61
N ILE A 307 1.76 -22.09 1.81
CA ILE A 307 1.72 -22.29 0.35
C ILE A 307 1.82 -23.77 0.00
N ALA A 308 2.73 -24.49 0.66
CA ALA A 308 2.92 -25.92 0.41
C ALA A 308 1.65 -26.73 0.69
N GLU A 309 0.83 -26.35 1.67
CA GLU A 309 -0.46 -26.99 1.94
C GLU A 309 -1.44 -26.95 0.74
N LEU A 310 -1.35 -25.91 -0.09
CA LEU A 310 -2.17 -25.79 -1.31
C LEU A 310 -1.85 -26.92 -2.32
N SER A 311 -0.67 -27.49 -2.25
CA SER A 311 -0.24 -28.60 -3.15
C SER A 311 -1.13 -29.83 -3.04
N GLY A 312 -1.67 -30.11 -1.86
CA GLY A 312 -2.58 -31.25 -1.61
C GLY A 312 -4.01 -31.03 -2.11
N ILE A 313 -4.37 -29.84 -2.55
CA ILE A 313 -5.75 -29.50 -2.95
C ILE A 313 -5.87 -29.58 -4.48
N LYS A 314 -6.80 -30.40 -4.97
CA LYS A 314 -7.05 -30.61 -6.40
C LYS A 314 -8.13 -29.66 -6.90
N ILE A 315 -7.87 -29.02 -8.03
CA ILE A 315 -8.79 -28.11 -8.74
C ILE A 315 -9.09 -28.69 -10.12
N TYR A 316 -10.33 -29.05 -10.37
CA TYR A 316 -10.78 -29.71 -11.60
C TYR A 316 -11.23 -28.72 -12.68
N ASN A 317 -11.74 -27.55 -12.29
CA ASN A 317 -12.23 -26.50 -13.19
C ASN A 317 -11.40 -25.22 -12.99
N ALA A 318 -10.10 -25.32 -13.28
CA ALA A 318 -9.11 -24.34 -12.90
C ALA A 318 -9.41 -22.92 -13.42
N GLU A 319 -9.82 -22.75 -14.69
CA GLU A 319 -10.19 -21.44 -15.23
C GLU A 319 -11.42 -20.85 -14.54
N ASN A 320 -12.45 -21.65 -14.25
CA ASN A 320 -13.62 -21.21 -13.52
C ASN A 320 -13.27 -20.80 -12.09
N CYS A 321 -12.44 -21.59 -11.44
CA CYS A 321 -11.92 -21.32 -10.10
C CYS A 321 -11.18 -19.99 -10.06
N LEU A 322 -10.28 -19.74 -11.01
CA LEU A 322 -9.57 -18.48 -11.14
C LEU A 322 -10.52 -17.30 -11.30
N VAL A 323 -11.48 -17.38 -12.24
CA VAL A 323 -12.45 -16.29 -12.48
C VAL A 323 -13.30 -16.05 -11.23
N GLY A 324 -13.73 -17.10 -10.54
CA GLY A 324 -14.47 -17.02 -9.28
C GLY A 324 -13.68 -16.30 -8.18
N LEU A 325 -12.41 -16.65 -8.01
CA LEU A 325 -11.50 -16.00 -7.07
C LEU A 325 -11.29 -14.52 -7.42
N CYS A 326 -11.01 -14.21 -8.69
CA CYS A 326 -10.86 -12.83 -9.14
C CYS A 326 -12.13 -12.01 -8.87
N ASN A 327 -13.30 -12.56 -9.15
CA ASN A 327 -14.59 -11.93 -8.86
C ASN A 327 -14.76 -11.64 -7.36
N LYS A 328 -14.49 -12.62 -6.50
CA LYS A 328 -14.65 -12.50 -5.05
C LYS A 328 -13.70 -11.47 -4.44
N TYR A 329 -12.45 -11.46 -4.90
CA TYR A 329 -11.40 -10.62 -4.31
C TYR A 329 -11.17 -9.31 -5.06
N GLY A 330 -11.96 -9.01 -6.09
CA GLY A 330 -11.95 -7.73 -6.77
C GLY A 330 -10.75 -7.53 -7.70
N ILE A 331 -10.18 -8.60 -8.24
CA ILE A 331 -9.16 -8.55 -9.30
C ILE A 331 -9.87 -8.36 -10.63
N SER A 332 -9.57 -7.27 -11.34
CA SER A 332 -10.26 -6.96 -12.58
C SER A 332 -9.91 -7.94 -13.70
N LYS A 333 -10.84 -8.11 -14.64
CA LYS A 333 -10.65 -8.94 -15.83
C LYS A 333 -9.35 -8.61 -16.57
N LYS A 334 -9.02 -7.32 -16.69
CA LYS A 334 -7.80 -6.83 -17.35
C LYS A 334 -6.53 -7.55 -16.87
N TYR A 335 -6.42 -7.76 -15.56
CA TYR A 335 -5.25 -8.41 -14.95
C TYR A 335 -5.44 -9.92 -14.85
N GLY A 336 -6.67 -10.36 -14.59
CA GLY A 336 -6.97 -11.77 -14.45
C GLY A 336 -6.92 -12.58 -15.75
N ASP A 337 -7.04 -11.95 -16.92
CA ASP A 337 -6.89 -12.64 -18.20
C ASP A 337 -5.46 -13.17 -18.41
N ALA A 338 -4.42 -12.47 -17.94
CA ALA A 338 -3.04 -12.97 -17.99
C ALA A 338 -2.86 -14.23 -17.15
N ALA A 339 -3.39 -14.24 -15.93
CA ALA A 339 -3.37 -15.43 -15.08
C ALA A 339 -4.21 -16.58 -15.69
N ARG A 340 -5.31 -16.25 -16.37
CA ARG A 340 -6.14 -17.25 -17.05
C ARG A 340 -5.41 -17.93 -18.20
N GLU A 341 -4.64 -17.19 -18.98
CA GLU A 341 -3.79 -17.76 -20.05
C GLU A 341 -2.78 -18.74 -19.47
N GLU A 342 -2.15 -18.39 -18.34
CA GLU A 342 -1.21 -19.29 -17.67
C GLU A 342 -1.91 -20.54 -17.11
N VAL A 343 -3.06 -20.38 -16.46
CA VAL A 343 -3.88 -21.51 -15.97
C VAL A 343 -4.30 -22.42 -17.12
N SER A 344 -4.75 -21.86 -18.24
CA SER A 344 -5.12 -22.65 -19.43
C SER A 344 -3.92 -23.44 -19.98
N ARG A 345 -2.71 -22.84 -19.95
CA ARG A 345 -1.47 -23.50 -20.39
C ARG A 345 -1.10 -24.70 -19.50
N ILE A 346 -1.14 -24.53 -18.17
CA ILE A 346 -0.74 -25.58 -17.23
C ILE A 346 -1.79 -26.68 -17.06
N SER A 347 -3.08 -26.35 -17.27
CA SER A 347 -4.17 -27.34 -17.19
C SER A 347 -4.41 -28.12 -18.50
N CYS A 348 -3.70 -27.74 -19.57
CA CYS A 348 -3.88 -28.37 -20.88
C CYS A 348 -3.49 -29.85 -20.86
N GLY A 349 -4.48 -30.73 -21.04
CA GLY A 349 -4.27 -32.21 -21.01
C GLY A 349 -4.32 -32.81 -19.61
N GLU A 350 -4.43 -32.01 -18.56
CA GLU A 350 -4.51 -32.49 -17.18
C GLU A 350 -5.97 -32.66 -16.73
N THR A 351 -6.22 -33.60 -15.86
CA THR A 351 -7.54 -33.84 -15.26
C THR A 351 -7.80 -32.82 -14.13
N TYR A 352 -6.76 -32.38 -13.47
CA TYR A 352 -6.79 -31.35 -12.41
C TYR A 352 -5.41 -30.68 -12.32
N ILE A 353 -5.39 -29.50 -11.74
CA ILE A 353 -4.14 -28.88 -11.26
C ILE A 353 -4.20 -28.77 -9.73
N SER A 354 -3.07 -28.48 -9.08
CA SER A 354 -3.09 -28.19 -7.65
C SER A 354 -3.55 -26.74 -7.40
N ALA A 355 -4.12 -26.49 -6.22
CA ALA A 355 -4.39 -25.11 -5.80
C ALA A 355 -3.10 -24.29 -5.65
N HIS A 356 -1.95 -24.93 -5.40
CA HIS A 356 -0.63 -24.33 -5.45
C HIS A 356 -0.32 -23.79 -6.85
N ASP A 357 -0.49 -24.61 -7.89
CA ASP A 357 -0.23 -24.20 -9.27
C ASP A 357 -1.16 -23.06 -9.70
N LEU A 358 -2.44 -23.15 -9.32
CA LEU A 358 -3.39 -22.08 -9.52
C LEU A 358 -2.94 -20.78 -8.85
N TYR A 359 -2.47 -20.85 -7.59
CA TYR A 359 -2.00 -19.70 -6.84
C TYR A 359 -0.76 -19.04 -7.47
N ILE A 360 0.21 -19.87 -7.90
CA ILE A 360 1.39 -19.35 -8.60
C ILE A 360 0.98 -18.71 -9.93
N ALA A 361 0.10 -19.32 -10.72
CA ALA A 361 -0.40 -18.74 -11.96
C ALA A 361 -1.13 -17.41 -11.74
N MET A 362 -1.84 -17.27 -10.62
CA MET A 362 -2.49 -16.00 -10.28
C MET A 362 -1.52 -14.83 -10.05
N SER A 363 -0.24 -15.08 -9.80
CA SER A 363 0.76 -14.03 -9.71
C SER A 363 0.95 -13.26 -11.03
N GLU A 364 0.55 -13.83 -12.17
CA GLU A 364 0.56 -13.14 -13.46
C GLU A 364 -0.37 -11.91 -13.46
N CYS A 365 -1.37 -11.85 -12.55
CA CYS A 365 -2.16 -10.65 -12.34
C CYS A 365 -1.29 -9.47 -11.87
N ILE A 366 -0.29 -9.72 -11.01
CA ILE A 366 0.66 -8.71 -10.54
C ILE A 366 1.58 -8.32 -11.69
N ALA A 367 2.17 -9.30 -12.38
CA ALA A 367 3.08 -9.05 -13.50
C ALA A 367 2.40 -8.22 -14.61
N GLU A 368 1.13 -8.51 -14.92
CA GLU A 368 0.37 -7.73 -15.90
C GLU A 368 0.05 -6.31 -15.40
N ALA A 369 -0.30 -6.16 -14.13
CA ALA A 369 -0.51 -4.85 -13.55
C ALA A 369 0.77 -4.01 -13.64
N GLU A 370 1.92 -4.61 -13.36
CA GLU A 370 3.22 -3.97 -13.50
C GLU A 370 3.58 -3.63 -14.94
N ARG A 371 3.42 -4.57 -15.87
CA ARG A 371 3.68 -4.36 -17.31
C ARG A 371 2.79 -3.26 -17.90
N SER A 372 1.55 -3.18 -17.46
CA SER A 372 0.59 -2.17 -17.91
C SER A 372 0.71 -0.82 -17.20
N ASN A 373 1.76 -0.62 -16.39
CA ASN A 373 1.97 0.58 -15.58
C ASN A 373 0.74 0.94 -14.73
N ALA A 374 0.13 -0.06 -14.09
CA ALA A 374 -0.94 0.19 -13.16
C ALA A 374 -0.43 1.00 -11.95
N ARG A 375 -1.33 1.72 -11.30
CA ARG A 375 -1.03 2.45 -10.06
C ARG A 375 -0.51 1.49 -9.00
N ALA A 376 0.44 1.92 -8.18
CA ALA A 376 0.94 1.08 -7.09
C ALA A 376 -0.17 0.64 -6.13
N THR A 377 -1.18 1.48 -5.90
CA THR A 377 -2.37 1.12 -5.13
C THR A 377 -3.15 -0.05 -5.74
N VAL A 378 -3.17 -0.18 -7.06
CA VAL A 378 -3.79 -1.33 -7.76
C VAL A 378 -2.94 -2.58 -7.59
N VAL A 379 -1.62 -2.47 -7.77
CA VAL A 379 -0.68 -3.59 -7.56
C VAL A 379 -0.79 -4.10 -6.13
N ASN A 380 -0.69 -3.22 -5.14
CA ASN A 380 -0.84 -3.58 -3.71
C ASN A 380 -2.18 -4.27 -3.42
N LYS A 381 -3.27 -3.80 -4.03
CA LYS A 381 -4.59 -4.42 -3.84
C LYS A 381 -4.65 -5.85 -4.43
N ILE A 382 -4.00 -6.09 -5.57
CA ILE A 382 -3.88 -7.44 -6.14
C ILE A 382 -3.05 -8.33 -5.21
N GLU A 383 -1.89 -7.86 -4.76
CA GLU A 383 -1.05 -8.59 -3.79
C GLU A 383 -1.80 -8.94 -2.52
N GLU A 384 -2.53 -7.99 -1.91
CA GLU A 384 -3.38 -8.24 -0.74
C GLU A 384 -4.50 -9.26 -1.02
N SER A 385 -5.02 -9.28 -2.23
CA SER A 385 -6.02 -10.26 -2.64
C SER A 385 -5.42 -11.66 -2.73
N LEU A 386 -4.22 -11.79 -3.29
CA LEU A 386 -3.50 -13.07 -3.35
C LEU A 386 -3.12 -13.57 -1.95
N MET A 387 -2.73 -12.68 -1.03
CA MET A 387 -2.49 -13.07 0.38
C MET A 387 -3.74 -13.65 1.07
N LYS A 388 -4.95 -13.21 0.69
CA LYS A 388 -6.19 -13.81 1.20
C LYS A 388 -6.47 -15.15 0.55
N ILE A 389 -6.15 -15.29 -0.73
CA ILE A 389 -6.37 -16.52 -1.49
C ILE A 389 -5.49 -17.67 -0.95
N VAL A 390 -4.24 -17.39 -0.58
CA VAL A 390 -3.34 -18.41 -0.01
C VAL A 390 -3.86 -19.02 1.30
N GLN A 391 -4.78 -18.34 1.98
CA GLN A 391 -5.42 -18.82 3.22
C GLN A 391 -6.63 -19.74 2.97
N ILE A 392 -7.08 -19.85 1.72
CA ILE A 392 -8.24 -20.72 1.38
C ILE A 392 -7.78 -22.17 1.47
N ARG A 393 -8.61 -23.00 2.11
CA ARG A 393 -8.40 -24.45 2.20
C ARG A 393 -9.54 -25.24 1.54
N ASP A 394 -10.67 -24.59 1.27
CA ASP A 394 -11.81 -25.15 0.54
C ASP A 394 -12.10 -24.30 -0.70
N PHE A 395 -11.86 -24.87 -1.86
CA PHE A 395 -12.08 -24.24 -3.17
C PHE A 395 -13.39 -24.68 -3.83
N SER A 396 -14.21 -25.51 -3.18
CA SER A 396 -15.44 -26.08 -3.75
C SER A 396 -16.44 -25.03 -4.24
N GLU A 397 -16.47 -23.85 -3.62
CA GLU A 397 -17.29 -22.70 -4.03
C GLU A 397 -16.87 -22.17 -5.42
N PHE A 398 -15.59 -22.32 -5.79
CA PHE A 398 -15.02 -21.76 -7.02
C PHE A 398 -14.76 -22.83 -8.08
N ASP A 399 -14.48 -24.09 -7.67
CA ASP A 399 -14.20 -25.22 -8.55
C ASP A 399 -15.49 -25.83 -9.09
N VAL A 400 -16.20 -25.02 -9.87
CA VAL A 400 -17.52 -25.38 -10.39
C VAL A 400 -17.50 -25.64 -11.88
N GLY A 401 -18.25 -26.67 -12.32
CA GLY A 401 -18.49 -26.93 -13.74
C GLY A 401 -19.40 -25.88 -14.38
N GLY A 402 -19.28 -25.71 -15.69
CA GLY A 402 -20.04 -24.72 -16.44
C GLY A 402 -19.28 -23.41 -16.66
N LEU A 403 -19.91 -22.44 -17.31
CA LEU A 403 -19.24 -21.18 -17.65
C LEU A 403 -19.35 -20.19 -16.50
N VAL A 404 -18.23 -19.80 -15.93
CA VAL A 404 -18.15 -18.69 -14.97
C VAL A 404 -17.80 -17.42 -15.74
N SER A 405 -18.62 -16.39 -15.63
CA SER A 405 -18.37 -15.10 -16.29
C SER A 405 -17.75 -14.09 -15.33
N TRP A 406 -16.97 -13.16 -15.89
CA TRP A 406 -16.49 -11.99 -15.15
C TRP A 406 -17.68 -11.12 -14.67
N SER A 407 -17.60 -10.62 -13.45
CA SER A 407 -18.61 -9.70 -12.93
C SER A 407 -18.59 -8.36 -13.68
N ASN A 408 -19.76 -7.76 -13.91
CA ASN A 408 -19.89 -6.48 -14.65
C ASN A 408 -19.12 -5.32 -13.99
N SER A 409 -18.89 -5.37 -12.68
CA SER A 409 -18.10 -4.38 -11.96
C SER A 409 -16.58 -4.44 -12.28
N GLN A 410 -16.13 -5.53 -12.90
CA GLN A 410 -14.72 -5.77 -13.21
C GLN A 410 -14.39 -5.63 -14.69
N THR A 411 -15.40 -5.47 -15.54
CA THR A 411 -15.21 -5.24 -16.98
C THR A 411 -15.03 -3.76 -17.31
N ALA A 412 -15.23 -2.85 -16.36
CA ALA A 412 -15.23 -1.39 -16.55
C ALA A 412 -14.00 -0.67 -15.97
N ALA A 413 -12.92 -1.38 -15.64
CA ALA A 413 -11.69 -0.79 -15.09
C ALA A 413 -10.59 -0.62 -16.15
#